data_051df2b8b56fbcd8f839f0879bbbd9aa
#
_entry.id   051df2b8b56fbcd8f839f0879bbbd9aa
#
_cell.length_a   1.000
_cell.length_b   1.000
_cell.length_c   1.000
_cell.angle_alpha   90.00
_cell.angle_beta   90.00
_cell.angle_gamma   90.00
#
_symmetry.space_group_name_H-M   'P 1'
#
loop_
_entity.id
_entity.type
_entity.pdbx_description
1 polymer ?
#
loop_
_entity_poly.entity_id
_entity_poly.type
_entity_poly.pdbx_seq_one_letter_code
_entity_poly.pdbx_strand_id
1 'polypeptide(L)'
;MSKKNVLSVKKLNKIYRKNIHALKDLNLEVKEGEILGLLGPNGAGKSTFINILAGVTDKTSGEVIVWGFDLDKNPRQVRVSLGIVPQEINVDPFFTPKKLLDLQAGLFGVKKKDRITAVSYTHLRAHETN
;
A
#
# COMPACT_ATOMS: atom_id res chain seq x y z
N MET A 1 -22.62 -1.78 -15.48
CA MET A 1 -21.74 -0.61 -15.19
C MET A 1 -20.29 -1.05 -15.11
N SER A 2 -19.42 -0.32 -15.76
CA SER A 2 -18.00 -0.57 -15.65
C SER A 2 -17.50 -0.20 -14.26
N LYS A 3 -16.70 -1.09 -13.65
CA LYS A 3 -16.07 -0.82 -12.36
C LYS A 3 -15.00 0.25 -12.52
N LYS A 4 -14.82 1.08 -11.49
CA LYS A 4 -13.78 2.11 -11.49
C LYS A 4 -12.39 1.48 -11.37
N ASN A 5 -11.41 2.10 -12.03
CA ASN A 5 -10.02 1.78 -11.77
C ASN A 5 -9.61 2.39 -10.42
N VAL A 6 -9.25 1.57 -9.49
CA VAL A 6 -8.75 2.01 -8.19
C VAL A 6 -7.24 2.22 -8.22
N LEU A 7 -6.55 1.55 -9.15
CA LEU A 7 -5.13 1.73 -9.39
C LEU A 7 -4.89 1.74 -10.90
N SER A 8 -4.23 2.76 -11.37
CA SER A 8 -3.80 2.87 -12.78
C SER A 8 -2.33 3.24 -12.80
N VAL A 9 -1.53 2.37 -13.42
CA VAL A 9 -0.09 2.56 -13.57
C VAL A 9 0.24 2.51 -15.05
N LYS A 10 0.88 3.56 -15.55
CA LYS A 10 1.24 3.68 -16.97
C LYS A 10 2.72 4.00 -17.11
N LYS A 11 3.43 3.14 -17.82
CA LYS A 11 4.85 3.31 -18.15
C LYS A 11 5.70 3.65 -16.94
N LEU A 12 5.46 2.95 -15.84
CA LEU A 12 6.20 3.19 -14.60
C LEU A 12 7.61 2.63 -14.72
N ASN A 13 8.58 3.49 -14.46
CA ASN A 13 10.00 3.16 -14.50
C ASN A 13 10.67 3.52 -13.19
N LYS A 14 11.57 2.67 -12.76
CA LYS A 14 12.47 2.96 -11.65
C LYS A 14 13.87 2.52 -12.01
N ILE A 15 14.76 3.48 -12.05
CA ILE A 15 16.19 3.26 -12.34
C ILE A 15 16.97 3.69 -11.10
N TYR A 16 17.66 2.74 -10.49
CA TYR A 16 18.56 3.01 -9.38
C TYR A 16 19.96 3.41 -9.89
N ARG A 17 20.83 3.80 -8.98
CA ARG A 17 22.23 4.12 -9.29
C ARG A 17 22.87 2.95 -10.05
N LYS A 18 23.85 3.25 -10.92
CA LYS A 18 24.52 2.29 -11.82
C LYS A 18 23.58 1.69 -12.88
N ASN A 19 22.57 2.45 -13.29
CA ASN A 19 21.63 2.06 -14.35
C ASN A 19 20.90 0.72 -14.11
N ILE A 20 20.61 0.42 -12.84
CA ILE A 20 19.83 -0.77 -12.50
C ILE A 20 18.35 -0.45 -12.68
N HIS A 21 17.74 -1.05 -13.71
CA HIS A 21 16.31 -0.93 -13.98
C HIS A 21 15.52 -1.89 -13.10
N ALA A 22 14.94 -1.39 -12.03
CA ALA A 22 14.08 -2.18 -11.16
C ALA A 22 12.67 -2.36 -11.75
N LEU A 23 12.16 -1.34 -12.44
CA LEU A 23 10.89 -1.38 -13.16
C LEU A 23 11.10 -0.81 -14.55
N LYS A 24 10.56 -1.48 -15.56
CA LYS A 24 10.63 -1.11 -16.97
C LYS A 24 9.23 -1.04 -17.56
N ASP A 25 8.80 0.17 -17.87
CA ASP A 25 7.49 0.41 -18.53
C ASP A 25 6.36 -0.45 -17.98
N LEU A 26 6.23 -0.48 -16.65
CA LEU A 26 5.17 -1.24 -16.00
C LEU A 26 3.81 -0.59 -16.26
N ASN A 27 2.91 -1.38 -16.83
CA ASN A 27 1.52 -0.98 -17.03
C ASN A 27 0.63 -1.92 -16.23
N LEU A 28 -0.29 -1.35 -15.46
CA LEU A 28 -1.12 -2.13 -14.55
C LEU A 28 -2.40 -1.37 -14.26
N GLU A 29 -3.51 -2.08 -14.28
CA GLU A 29 -4.80 -1.54 -13.85
C GLU A 29 -5.46 -2.51 -12.88
N VAL A 30 -5.98 -1.98 -11.78
CA VAL A 30 -6.79 -2.75 -10.83
C VAL A 30 -8.13 -2.05 -10.68
N LYS A 31 -9.20 -2.81 -10.89
CA LYS A 31 -10.56 -2.31 -10.75
C LYS A 31 -11.08 -2.57 -9.35
N GLU A 32 -12.06 -1.80 -8.95
CA GLU A 32 -12.73 -1.97 -7.67
C GLU A 32 -13.21 -3.39 -7.48
N GLY A 33 -12.91 -3.98 -6.31
CA GLY A 33 -13.30 -5.34 -5.98
C GLY A 33 -12.41 -6.44 -6.54
N GLU A 34 -11.36 -6.10 -7.28
CA GLU A 34 -10.43 -7.09 -7.83
C GLU A 34 -9.31 -7.44 -6.85
N ILE A 35 -8.83 -8.66 -6.96
CA ILE A 35 -7.60 -9.12 -6.32
C ILE A 35 -6.59 -9.41 -7.42
N LEU A 36 -5.45 -8.74 -7.38
CA LEU A 36 -4.39 -8.92 -8.37
C LEU A 36 -3.17 -9.55 -7.71
N GLY A 37 -2.66 -10.61 -8.32
CA GLY A 37 -1.41 -11.24 -7.88
C GLY A 37 -0.22 -10.71 -8.68
N LEU A 38 0.84 -10.32 -7.97
CA LEU A 38 2.12 -9.96 -8.57
C LEU A 38 3.11 -11.09 -8.32
N LEU A 39 3.45 -11.81 -9.39
CA LEU A 39 4.34 -12.95 -9.31
C LEU A 39 5.69 -12.62 -9.94
N GLY A 40 6.73 -13.17 -9.37
CA GLY A 40 8.09 -13.03 -9.88
C GLY A 40 9.12 -13.39 -8.84
N PRO A 41 10.35 -13.67 -9.24
CA PRO A 41 11.43 -13.96 -8.30
C PRO A 41 11.74 -12.74 -7.42
N ASN A 42 12.37 -12.95 -6.29
CA ASN A 42 12.87 -11.88 -5.43
C ASN A 42 13.83 -10.99 -6.23
N GLY A 43 13.67 -9.67 -6.10
CA GLY A 43 14.45 -8.72 -6.86
C GLY A 43 13.86 -8.34 -8.22
N ALA A 44 12.69 -8.86 -8.58
CA ALA A 44 12.04 -8.58 -9.86
C ALA A 44 11.21 -7.28 -9.88
N GLY A 45 11.41 -6.39 -8.94
CA GLY A 45 10.73 -5.09 -8.89
C GLY A 45 9.46 -5.03 -8.08
N LYS A 46 8.99 -6.15 -7.52
CA LYS A 46 7.76 -6.17 -6.70
C LYS A 46 7.86 -5.23 -5.49
N SER A 47 8.94 -5.35 -4.74
CA SER A 47 9.19 -4.49 -3.56
C SER A 47 9.37 -3.03 -3.97
N THR A 48 10.03 -2.78 -5.10
CA THR A 48 10.20 -1.44 -5.63
C THR A 48 8.86 -0.80 -5.96
N PHE A 49 7.97 -1.53 -6.60
CA PHE A 49 6.62 -1.05 -6.93
C PHE A 49 5.84 -0.68 -5.67
N ILE A 50 5.83 -1.56 -4.68
CA ILE A 50 5.14 -1.32 -3.41
C ILE A 50 5.75 -0.11 -2.68
N ASN A 51 7.06 0.02 -2.68
CA ASN A 51 7.75 1.16 -2.04
C ASN A 51 7.43 2.49 -2.74
N ILE A 52 7.23 2.49 -4.05
CA ILE A 52 6.79 3.68 -4.79
C ILE A 52 5.38 4.07 -4.36
N LEU A 53 4.46 3.11 -4.28
CA LEU A 53 3.10 3.37 -3.81
C LEU A 53 3.08 3.88 -2.38
N ALA A 54 3.94 3.35 -1.53
CA ALA A 54 4.03 3.75 -0.12
C ALA A 54 4.71 5.11 0.10
N GLY A 55 5.34 5.68 -0.94
CA GLY A 55 6.08 6.92 -0.83
C GLY A 55 7.46 6.78 -0.20
N VAL A 56 7.95 5.56 -0.06
CA VAL A 56 9.30 5.28 0.48
C VAL A 56 10.38 5.56 -0.57
N THR A 57 10.05 5.34 -1.83
CA THR A 57 10.96 5.50 -2.96
C THR A 57 10.25 6.30 -4.05
N ASP A 58 10.97 7.23 -4.67
CA ASP A 58 10.43 7.98 -5.79
C ASP A 58 10.55 7.19 -7.09
N LYS A 59 9.54 7.29 -7.94
CA LYS A 59 9.62 6.75 -9.29
C LYS A 59 10.55 7.59 -10.16
N THR A 60 11.14 6.99 -11.20
CA THR A 60 11.94 7.73 -12.17
C THR A 60 11.04 8.41 -13.20
N SER A 61 10.06 7.71 -13.72
CA SER A 61 9.10 8.24 -14.69
C SER A 61 7.84 7.39 -14.70
N GLY A 62 6.82 7.86 -15.39
CA GLY A 62 5.54 7.18 -15.51
C GLY A 62 4.47 7.81 -14.65
N GLU A 63 3.27 7.28 -14.75
CA GLU A 63 2.08 7.79 -14.07
C GLU A 63 1.49 6.74 -13.14
N VAL A 64 1.19 7.15 -11.92
CA VAL A 64 0.50 6.31 -10.92
C VAL A 64 -0.69 7.08 -10.38
N ILE A 65 -1.88 6.53 -10.56
CA ILE A 65 -3.13 7.11 -10.06
C ILE A 65 -3.81 6.09 -9.14
N VAL A 66 -4.11 6.51 -7.92
CA VAL A 66 -4.78 5.69 -6.90
C VAL A 66 -6.06 6.40 -6.48
N TRP A 67 -7.21 5.74 -6.69
CA TRP A 67 -8.53 6.32 -6.41
C TRP A 67 -8.71 7.71 -7.04
N GLY A 68 -8.18 7.91 -8.25
CA GLY A 68 -8.25 9.18 -8.96
C GLY A 68 -7.21 10.21 -8.55
N PHE A 69 -6.39 9.93 -7.54
CA PHE A 69 -5.32 10.84 -7.09
C PHE A 69 -4.00 10.48 -7.75
N ASP A 70 -3.37 11.49 -8.36
CA ASP A 70 -2.05 11.36 -8.97
C ASP A 70 -0.97 11.33 -7.88
N LEU A 71 -0.06 10.36 -7.94
CA LEU A 71 1.00 10.21 -6.95
C LEU A 71 1.92 11.42 -6.89
N ASP A 72 2.19 12.07 -8.02
CA ASP A 72 3.06 13.27 -8.07
C ASP A 72 2.37 14.50 -7.52
N LYS A 73 1.09 14.68 -7.84
CA LYS A 73 0.32 15.88 -7.47
C LYS A 73 -0.29 15.78 -6.08
N ASN A 74 -0.72 14.60 -5.69
CA ASN A 74 -1.46 14.36 -4.46
C ASN A 74 -0.89 13.17 -3.68
N PRO A 75 0.41 13.21 -3.30
CA PRO A 75 1.05 12.05 -2.65
C PRO A 75 0.42 11.69 -1.30
N ARG A 76 -0.06 12.68 -0.57
CA ARG A 76 -0.70 12.45 0.72
C ARG A 76 -2.02 11.68 0.57
N GLN A 77 -2.85 12.09 -0.39
CA GLN A 77 -4.14 11.45 -0.67
C GLN A 77 -3.93 10.01 -1.13
N VAL A 78 -2.89 9.76 -1.93
CA VAL A 78 -2.53 8.40 -2.35
C VAL A 78 -2.17 7.55 -1.14
N ARG A 79 -1.33 8.03 -0.24
CA ARG A 79 -0.92 7.28 0.95
C ARG A 79 -2.09 6.99 1.88
N VAL A 80 -3.00 7.95 2.06
CA VAL A 80 -4.20 7.76 2.89
C VAL A 80 -5.16 6.74 2.27
N SER A 81 -5.16 6.62 0.94
CA SER A 81 -6.02 5.68 0.21
C SER A 81 -5.47 4.25 0.16
N LEU A 82 -4.26 4.02 0.64
CA LEU A 82 -3.59 2.72 0.58
C LEU A 82 -3.38 2.14 1.97
N GLY A 83 -3.54 0.82 2.06
CA GLY A 83 -3.06 0.05 3.19
C GLY A 83 -1.97 -0.91 2.71
N ILE A 84 -0.84 -0.95 3.40
CA ILE A 84 0.29 -1.79 3.02
C ILE A 84 0.65 -2.70 4.17
N VAL A 85 0.72 -4.01 3.87
CA VAL A 85 1.19 -5.02 4.81
C VAL A 85 2.63 -5.35 4.43
N PRO A 86 3.61 -4.97 5.26
CA PRO A 86 5.01 -5.25 4.95
C PRO A 86 5.32 -6.73 5.05
N GLN A 87 6.34 -7.16 4.31
CA GLN A 87 6.85 -8.53 4.37
C GLN A 87 7.50 -8.84 5.71
N GLU A 88 8.18 -7.85 6.28
CA GLU A 88 8.86 -7.98 7.57
C GLU A 88 7.93 -7.51 8.70
N ILE A 89 8.10 -8.13 9.86
CA ILE A 89 7.35 -7.75 11.05
C ILE A 89 8.01 -6.53 11.67
N ASN A 90 7.45 -5.35 11.38
CA ASN A 90 7.88 -4.09 11.97
C ASN A 90 6.98 -3.75 13.15
N VAL A 91 6.99 -4.59 14.16
CA VAL A 91 6.20 -4.40 15.37
C VAL A 91 7.10 -3.93 16.49
N ASP A 92 6.77 -2.78 17.07
CA ASP A 92 7.46 -2.30 18.27
C ASP A 92 7.15 -3.24 19.43
N PRO A 93 8.15 -3.92 20.02
CA PRO A 93 7.92 -4.89 21.09
C PRO A 93 7.39 -4.26 22.38
N PHE A 94 7.46 -2.92 22.50
CA PHE A 94 6.97 -2.21 23.67
C PHE A 94 5.46 -1.93 23.64
N PHE A 95 4.80 -2.18 22.51
CA PHE A 95 3.36 -1.96 22.39
C PHE A 95 2.62 -3.28 22.25
N THR A 96 1.44 -3.36 22.88
CA THR A 96 0.53 -4.48 22.64
C THR A 96 -0.07 -4.38 21.24
N PRO A 97 -0.49 -5.49 20.62
CA PRO A 97 -1.17 -5.43 19.32
C PRO A 97 -2.37 -4.48 19.30
N LYS A 98 -3.14 -4.44 20.37
CA LYS A 98 -4.27 -3.54 20.49
C LYS A 98 -3.85 -2.06 20.42
N LYS A 99 -2.79 -1.69 21.14
CA LYS A 99 -2.25 -0.32 21.11
C LYS A 99 -1.69 0.05 19.76
N LEU A 100 -1.00 -0.88 19.08
CA LEU A 100 -0.47 -0.66 17.74
C LEU A 100 -1.60 -0.41 16.74
N LEU A 101 -2.65 -1.21 16.78
CA LEU A 101 -3.81 -1.04 15.91
C LEU A 101 -4.52 0.29 16.17
N ASP A 102 -4.68 0.66 17.44
CA ASP A 102 -5.29 1.94 17.80
C ASP A 102 -4.46 3.13 17.31
N LEU A 103 -3.14 3.09 17.50
CA LEU A 103 -2.23 4.13 17.03
C LEU A 103 -2.28 4.23 15.51
N GLN A 104 -2.22 3.11 14.80
CA GLN A 104 -2.27 3.06 13.35
C GLN A 104 -3.58 3.63 12.81
N ALA A 105 -4.70 3.22 13.40
CA ALA A 105 -6.01 3.75 13.04
C ALA A 105 -6.10 5.26 13.27
N GLY A 106 -5.52 5.75 14.36
CA GLY A 106 -5.45 7.19 14.63
C GLY A 106 -4.65 7.96 13.59
N LEU A 107 -3.53 7.41 13.14
CA LEU A 107 -2.71 8.00 12.07
C LEU A 107 -3.46 8.08 10.73
N PHE A 108 -4.36 7.14 10.46
CA PHE A 108 -5.23 7.17 9.28
C PHE A 108 -6.52 7.97 9.47
N GLY A 109 -6.65 8.67 10.60
CA GLY A 109 -7.78 9.57 10.84
C GLY A 109 -9.06 8.91 11.31
N VAL A 110 -9.00 7.66 11.78
CA VAL A 110 -10.17 6.96 12.33
C VAL A 110 -10.51 7.55 13.70
N LYS A 111 -11.78 7.91 13.89
CA LYS A 111 -12.24 8.49 15.16
C LYS A 111 -12.11 7.47 16.30
N LYS A 112 -11.81 7.98 17.50
CA LYS A 112 -11.53 7.14 18.68
C LYS A 112 -12.63 6.10 18.96
N LYS A 113 -13.90 6.47 18.85
CA LYS A 113 -15.01 5.53 19.07
C LYS A 113 -15.04 4.41 18.02
N ASP A 114 -14.73 4.74 16.77
CA ASP A 114 -14.70 3.78 15.67
C ASP A 114 -13.48 2.87 15.75
N ARG A 115 -12.35 3.39 16.26
CA ARG A 115 -11.13 2.61 16.50
C ARG A 115 -11.38 1.49 17.52
N ILE A 116 -12.09 1.77 18.58
CA ILE A 116 -12.38 0.78 19.63
C ILE A 116 -13.12 -0.40 19.03
N THR A 117 -14.14 -0.17 18.23
CA THR A 117 -14.93 -1.22 17.57
C THR A 117 -14.08 -2.00 16.56
N ALA A 118 -13.32 -1.32 15.70
CA ALA A 118 -12.48 -1.94 14.68
C ALA A 118 -11.38 -2.82 15.30
N VAL A 119 -10.70 -2.33 16.32
CA VAL A 119 -9.63 -3.08 17.00
C VAL A 119 -10.20 -4.30 17.72
N SER A 120 -11.34 -4.17 18.38
CA SER A 120 -12.00 -5.28 19.07
C SER A 120 -12.41 -6.38 18.10
N TYR A 121 -12.96 -6.01 16.94
CA TYR A 121 -13.33 -6.97 15.90
C TYR A 121 -12.12 -7.73 15.36
N THR A 122 -11.04 -7.02 15.06
CA THR A 122 -9.80 -7.63 14.57
C THR A 122 -9.22 -8.60 15.58
N HIS A 123 -9.24 -8.24 16.85
CA HIS A 123 -8.74 -9.09 17.94
C HIS A 123 -9.58 -10.38 18.07
N LEU A 124 -10.89 -10.29 18.00
CA LEU A 124 -11.78 -11.45 18.03
C LEU A 124 -11.53 -12.39 16.86
N ARG A 125 -11.36 -11.88 15.65
CA ARG A 125 -11.05 -12.71 14.48
C ARG A 125 -9.71 -13.43 14.61
N ALA A 126 -8.72 -12.81 15.21
CA ALA A 126 -7.43 -13.45 15.46
C ALA A 126 -7.58 -14.66 16.39
N HIS A 127 -8.48 -14.61 17.36
CA HIS A 127 -8.76 -15.75 18.24
C HIS A 127 -9.54 -16.86 17.53
N GLU A 128 -10.43 -16.51 16.60
CA GLU A 128 -11.23 -17.51 15.86
C GLU A 128 -10.39 -18.33 14.88
N THR A 129 -9.25 -17.82 14.40
CA THR A 129 -8.41 -18.50 13.42
C THR A 129 -7.38 -19.44 14.03
N ASN A 130 -7.30 -19.50 15.34
CA ASN A 130 -6.47 -20.45 16.08
C ASN A 130 -7.26 -21.74 16.39
#